data_0dced69aa4964e31c5f9ce887e5ca992
#
_entry.id   0dced69aa4964e31c5f9ce887e5ca992
#
_cell.length_a   1.000
_cell.length_b   1.000
_cell.length_c   1.000
_cell.angle_alpha   90.00
_cell.angle_beta   90.00
_cell.angle_gamma   90.00
#
_symmetry.space_group_name_H-M   'P 1'
#
loop_
_entity.id
_entity.type
_entity.pdbx_description
1 polymer ?
#
loop_
_entity_poly.entity_id
_entity_poly.type
_entity_poly.pdbx_seq_one_letter_code
_entity_poly.pdbx_strand_id
1 'polypeptide(L)'
;MDQAALLRPARRIPSALSKSAAGAPRKGVAHRAAADRTVTVHIPTGLVVDEASHAPKLRIPLGGGTTIAVCPVNYYRQPRMTVLTHPFTPHWQAELELGYTRIGDATRPVLRRHSGPLRVQKHLYPEGSEVCQHIIVHPPGGIAGGDRLDISVTLGPGAWAQLTSPGAAKWYRAASPAFQDLQLRVEAGATLEWLPQETIVYSAAQAELNTRIELHGDARLFYWDIVALGRPAAGERFDAGHFQARLDIRRDDRLIWHERQRIAGADALLDSPIGLDGRSVFATLIASGELDADLLERCRELPSRVRGDLTQLPGLIVARCLADEALHARAWLIDLWRLLRPELLGREAVPPRIWST
;
A
#
# COMPACT_ATOMS: atom_id res chain seq x y z
N MET A 1 6.93 -53.22 22.80
CA MET A 1 6.30 -52.59 23.97
C MET A 1 5.65 -51.34 23.49
N ASP A 2 4.57 -51.50 23.15
CA ASP A 2 3.16 -51.10 23.18
C ASP A 2 2.89 -50.02 24.23
N GLN A 3 2.32 -48.91 23.81
CA GLN A 3 1.17 -48.27 24.43
C GLN A 3 0.60 -47.17 23.58
N ALA A 4 -0.52 -47.54 22.95
CA ALA A 4 -1.54 -46.65 22.42
C ALA A 4 -2.45 -46.14 23.56
N ALA A 5 -3.28 -45.17 23.22
CA ALA A 5 -4.44 -44.53 23.89
C ALA A 5 -4.14 -43.15 24.49
N LEU A 6 -4.85 -42.08 24.06
CA LEU A 6 -6.27 -41.83 24.28
C LEU A 6 -6.77 -40.68 23.38
N LEU A 7 -7.59 -40.99 22.42
CA LEU A 7 -8.53 -40.06 21.76
C LEU A 7 -9.78 -39.89 22.63
N ARG A 8 -10.22 -38.68 22.88
CA ARG A 8 -11.59 -38.39 23.33
C ARG A 8 -12.28 -37.44 22.35
N PRO A 9 -13.56 -37.69 22.00
CA PRO A 9 -14.26 -36.96 20.94
C PRO A 9 -14.96 -35.71 21.45
N ALA A 10 -15.08 -34.74 20.54
CA ALA A 10 -15.79 -33.46 20.70
C ALA A 10 -17.30 -33.70 20.77
N ARG A 11 -17.97 -33.03 21.71
CA ARG A 11 -19.43 -33.02 21.89
C ARG A 11 -20.12 -32.21 20.78
N ARG A 12 -21.14 -32.81 20.19
CA ARG A 12 -22.14 -32.20 19.32
C ARG A 12 -23.08 -31.35 20.17
N ILE A 13 -23.46 -30.15 19.63
CA ILE A 13 -24.58 -29.34 20.10
C ILE A 13 -25.73 -29.50 19.10
N PRO A 14 -26.97 -29.74 19.53
CA PRO A 14 -28.08 -30.09 18.64
C PRO A 14 -28.76 -28.84 18.02
N SER A 15 -29.21 -29.06 16.78
CA SER A 15 -30.13 -28.17 16.05
C SER A 15 -31.55 -28.31 16.58
N ALA A 16 -32.25 -27.21 16.78
CA ALA A 16 -33.70 -27.19 16.97
C ALA A 16 -34.39 -26.51 15.81
N LEU A 17 -35.28 -27.24 15.20
CA LEU A 17 -36.26 -26.93 14.13
C LEU A 17 -37.44 -26.14 14.68
N SER A 18 -38.10 -25.29 13.83
CA SER A 18 -39.48 -25.46 13.41
C SER A 18 -39.89 -24.31 12.48
N LYS A 19 -40.33 -24.57 11.26
CA LYS A 19 -41.70 -24.65 10.72
C LYS A 19 -42.49 -23.36 10.91
N SER A 20 -43.12 -22.73 9.95
CA SER A 20 -43.85 -22.95 8.69
C SER A 20 -44.51 -21.61 8.40
N ALA A 21 -44.99 -21.20 7.31
CA ALA A 21 -45.56 -21.67 6.10
C ALA A 21 -45.95 -20.49 5.20
N ALA A 22 -45.89 -20.75 3.91
CA ALA A 22 -46.82 -20.36 2.83
C ALA A 22 -47.18 -18.89 2.54
N GLY A 23 -47.02 -18.51 1.26
CA GLY A 23 -47.87 -17.56 0.57
C GLY A 23 -47.18 -16.65 -0.42
N ALA A 24 -47.01 -17.07 -1.68
CA ALA A 24 -46.74 -16.18 -2.81
C ALA A 24 -48.00 -15.40 -3.23
N PRO A 25 -47.93 -14.29 -4.00
CA PRO A 25 -47.63 -14.38 -5.41
C PRO A 25 -46.71 -13.28 -5.98
N ARG A 26 -46.07 -13.61 -7.09
CA ARG A 26 -45.30 -12.76 -7.98
C ARG A 26 -46.15 -11.65 -8.61
N LYS A 27 -45.57 -10.44 -8.69
CA LYS A 27 -45.93 -9.47 -9.76
C LYS A 27 -44.77 -8.50 -10.05
N GLY A 28 -44.38 -8.47 -11.32
CA GLY A 28 -44.11 -7.28 -12.13
C GLY A 28 -42.88 -6.44 -11.79
N VAL A 29 -41.80 -6.68 -12.53
CA VAL A 29 -40.70 -5.72 -12.72
C VAL A 29 -41.20 -4.52 -13.51
N ALA A 30 -41.16 -3.33 -12.94
CA ALA A 30 -41.28 -2.07 -13.67
C ALA A 30 -40.09 -1.21 -13.32
N HIS A 31 -39.19 -0.99 -14.28
CA HIS A 31 -38.17 0.06 -14.23
C HIS A 31 -38.87 1.42 -14.09
N ARG A 32 -38.66 2.10 -12.98
CA ARG A 32 -39.00 3.52 -12.84
C ARG A 32 -37.70 4.31 -12.63
N ALA A 33 -37.54 5.31 -13.47
CA ALA A 33 -36.56 6.36 -13.41
C ALA A 33 -36.48 6.96 -11.99
N ALA A 34 -35.26 7.27 -11.53
CA ALA A 34 -35.03 7.96 -10.30
C ALA A 34 -35.65 9.36 -10.39
N ALA A 35 -36.74 9.56 -9.68
CA ALA A 35 -37.34 10.86 -9.49
C ALA A 35 -36.59 11.60 -8.39
N ASP A 36 -36.18 12.82 -8.68
CA ASP A 36 -35.62 13.81 -7.80
C ASP A 36 -36.53 13.95 -6.54
N ARG A 37 -36.06 13.50 -5.39
CA ARG A 37 -36.78 13.65 -4.11
C ARG A 37 -36.15 14.79 -3.31
N THR A 38 -36.74 15.96 -3.40
CA THR A 38 -36.48 17.07 -2.49
C THR A 38 -37.16 16.78 -1.14
N VAL A 39 -36.37 16.64 -0.09
CA VAL A 39 -36.87 16.51 1.29
C VAL A 39 -36.78 17.88 1.95
N THR A 40 -37.94 18.49 2.27
CA THR A 40 -37.99 19.73 3.03
C THR A 40 -38.08 19.40 4.51
N VAL A 41 -37.10 19.83 5.32
CA VAL A 41 -37.10 19.67 6.76
C VAL A 41 -37.43 21.00 7.42
N HIS A 42 -38.55 21.07 8.16
CA HIS A 42 -38.88 22.22 9.01
C HIS A 42 -38.20 22.07 10.37
N ILE A 43 -37.39 23.06 10.76
CA ILE A 43 -36.74 23.12 12.08
C ILE A 43 -37.61 23.98 12.98
N PRO A 44 -38.02 23.50 14.19
CA PRO A 44 -38.77 24.30 15.15
C PRO A 44 -37.91 25.45 15.69
N THR A 45 -38.51 26.64 15.79
CA THR A 45 -37.92 27.80 16.45
C THR A 45 -37.85 27.55 17.95
N GLY A 46 -36.63 27.34 18.49
CA GLY A 46 -36.44 27.14 19.94
C GLY A 46 -35.16 26.39 20.34
N LEU A 47 -34.17 26.29 19.48
CA LEU A 47 -32.91 25.63 19.86
C LEU A 47 -32.00 26.57 20.65
N VAL A 48 -31.69 26.23 21.89
CA VAL A 48 -30.66 26.88 22.72
C VAL A 48 -29.31 26.30 22.31
N VAL A 49 -28.37 27.15 21.90
CA VAL A 49 -27.00 26.77 21.52
C VAL A 49 -26.07 27.05 22.69
N ASP A 50 -25.34 26.04 23.12
CA ASP A 50 -24.30 26.18 24.14
C ASP A 50 -23.03 26.80 23.49
N GLU A 51 -22.58 27.94 24.05
CA GLU A 51 -21.48 28.76 23.51
C GLU A 51 -20.07 28.18 23.69
N ALA A 52 -19.90 26.96 24.19
CA ALA A 52 -18.59 26.42 24.58
C ALA A 52 -17.87 25.60 23.49
N SER A 53 -18.42 25.41 22.30
CA SER A 53 -17.75 24.64 21.24
C SER A 53 -17.62 25.40 19.92
N HIS A 54 -16.41 25.48 19.39
CA HIS A 54 -16.03 26.25 18.21
C HIS A 54 -16.61 25.76 16.85
N ALA A 55 -17.64 24.93 16.85
CA ALA A 55 -18.53 24.66 15.71
C ALA A 55 -19.79 23.92 16.16
N PRO A 56 -21.00 24.46 15.99
CA PRO A 56 -22.23 23.75 16.32
C PRO A 56 -22.44 22.60 15.31
N LYS A 57 -22.49 21.37 15.83
CA LYS A 57 -22.82 20.19 15.04
C LYS A 57 -24.26 19.79 15.34
N LEU A 58 -25.17 20.08 14.42
CA LEU A 58 -26.53 19.56 14.49
C LEU A 58 -26.54 18.11 14.00
N ARG A 59 -27.00 17.17 14.84
CA ARG A 59 -27.19 15.76 14.45
C ARG A 59 -28.69 15.48 14.35
N ILE A 60 -29.14 15.08 13.18
CA ILE A 60 -30.54 14.69 12.94
C ILE A 60 -30.56 13.16 12.75
N PRO A 61 -31.23 12.39 13.62
CA PRO A 61 -31.42 10.96 13.41
C PRO A 61 -32.47 10.73 12.33
N LEU A 62 -32.10 10.01 11.26
CA LEU A 62 -33.04 9.44 10.29
C LEU A 62 -33.25 7.98 10.65
N GLY A 63 -34.51 7.53 10.67
CA GLY A 63 -34.83 6.13 10.93
C GLY A 63 -34.01 5.19 10.04
N GLY A 64 -33.43 4.11 10.62
CA GLY A 64 -32.56 3.18 9.92
C GLY A 64 -31.06 3.31 10.22
N GLY A 65 -30.66 4.01 11.30
CA GLY A 65 -29.25 4.06 11.76
C GLY A 65 -28.35 5.08 11.04
N THR A 66 -28.91 5.93 10.17
CA THR A 66 -28.16 6.95 9.44
C THR A 66 -28.23 8.30 10.19
N THR A 67 -27.09 8.96 10.36
CA THR A 67 -26.99 10.29 10.99
C THR A 67 -26.37 11.28 10.01
N ILE A 68 -26.98 12.44 9.81
CA ILE A 68 -26.44 13.53 8.99
C ILE A 68 -25.89 14.63 9.90
N ALA A 69 -24.65 15.06 9.65
CA ALA A 69 -24.07 16.23 10.29
C ALA A 69 -24.25 17.47 9.39
N VAL A 70 -24.87 18.50 9.91
CA VAL A 70 -25.10 19.77 9.19
C VAL A 70 -24.26 20.87 9.83
N CYS A 71 -23.42 21.55 9.04
CA CYS A 71 -22.72 22.77 9.44
C CYS A 71 -23.49 24.00 8.94
N PRO A 72 -23.89 24.96 9.79
CA PRO A 72 -24.52 26.19 9.32
C PRO A 72 -23.49 27.20 8.80
N VAL A 73 -23.66 27.63 7.58
CA VAL A 73 -22.93 28.77 7.02
C VAL A 73 -23.89 29.94 6.86
N ASN A 74 -23.63 31.01 7.59
CA ASN A 74 -24.28 32.35 7.55
C ASN A 74 -25.72 32.51 8.06
N TYR A 75 -25.85 33.32 9.13
CA TYR A 75 -27.05 33.58 9.96
C TYR A 75 -28.00 34.68 9.45
N TYR A 76 -27.85 35.26 8.29
CA TYR A 76 -28.62 36.48 7.89
C TYR A 76 -29.46 36.40 6.60
N ARG A 77 -29.70 35.24 6.02
CA ARG A 77 -30.76 35.06 5.02
C ARG A 77 -31.33 33.66 5.15
N GLN A 78 -32.66 33.54 5.13
CA GLN A 78 -33.33 32.21 5.17
C GLN A 78 -32.67 31.31 4.10
N PRO A 79 -31.91 30.28 4.49
CA PRO A 79 -31.22 29.48 3.51
C PRO A 79 -32.21 28.50 2.90
N ARG A 80 -32.40 28.57 1.59
CA ARG A 80 -32.82 27.39 0.82
C ARG A 80 -31.61 26.44 0.89
N MET A 81 -31.69 25.44 1.73
CA MET A 81 -30.70 24.35 1.73
C MET A 81 -30.88 23.52 0.47
N THR A 82 -30.06 23.76 -0.52
CA THR A 82 -29.91 22.84 -1.65
C THR A 82 -29.02 21.69 -1.18
N VAL A 83 -29.61 20.54 -0.93
CA VAL A 83 -28.84 19.31 -0.72
C VAL A 83 -28.22 18.95 -2.06
N LEU A 84 -26.95 19.25 -2.26
CA LEU A 84 -26.20 18.75 -3.39
C LEU A 84 -26.05 17.23 -3.21
N THR A 85 -26.89 16.46 -3.88
CA THR A 85 -26.86 14.99 -3.93
C THR A 85 -25.77 14.47 -4.89
N HIS A 86 -24.68 15.19 -5.09
CA HIS A 86 -23.51 14.54 -5.64
C HIS A 86 -22.91 13.66 -4.53
N PRO A 87 -22.66 12.37 -4.81
CA PRO A 87 -21.91 11.56 -3.87
C PRO A 87 -20.54 12.25 -3.68
N PHE A 88 -20.38 12.93 -2.55
CA PHE A 88 -19.08 13.45 -2.13
C PHE A 88 -18.25 12.22 -1.80
N THR A 89 -17.52 11.73 -2.76
CA THR A 89 -16.47 10.75 -2.50
C THR A 89 -15.32 11.54 -1.90
N PRO A 90 -15.07 11.44 -0.60
CA PRO A 90 -13.93 12.14 -0.01
C PRO A 90 -12.66 11.55 -0.62
N HIS A 91 -11.97 12.35 -1.41
CA HIS A 91 -10.64 12.01 -1.89
C HIS A 91 -9.62 12.30 -0.78
N TRP A 92 -8.82 11.32 -0.43
CA TRP A 92 -7.76 11.51 0.54
C TRP A 92 -6.56 12.19 -0.12
N GLN A 93 -6.16 13.32 0.44
CA GLN A 93 -4.84 13.90 0.19
C GLN A 93 -3.98 13.53 1.39
N ALA A 94 -2.97 12.72 1.17
CA ALA A 94 -2.12 12.19 2.22
C ALA A 94 -0.67 12.53 1.94
N GLU A 95 -0.01 13.18 2.88
CA GLU A 95 1.39 13.54 2.78
C GLU A 95 2.16 12.90 3.94
N LEU A 96 3.35 12.41 3.66
CA LEU A 96 4.30 11.94 4.66
C LEU A 96 5.70 12.42 4.30
N GLU A 97 6.31 13.17 5.20
CA GLU A 97 7.68 13.63 5.06
C GLU A 97 8.53 13.11 6.22
N LEU A 98 9.59 12.39 5.88
CA LEU A 98 10.53 11.79 6.83
C LEU A 98 11.94 12.27 6.55
N GLY A 99 12.67 12.63 7.60
CA GLY A 99 14.07 13.01 7.52
C GLY A 99 14.89 12.28 8.57
N TYR A 100 16.05 11.79 8.18
CA TYR A 100 16.99 11.08 9.04
C TYR A 100 18.37 11.73 8.98
N THR A 101 19.06 11.74 10.12
CA THR A 101 20.44 12.23 10.17
C THR A 101 21.28 11.35 11.09
N ARG A 102 22.58 11.28 10.81
CA ARG A 102 23.57 10.66 11.67
C ARG A 102 23.97 11.64 12.76
N ILE A 103 23.82 11.24 14.03
CA ILE A 103 24.28 12.01 15.20
C ILE A 103 25.16 11.06 16.02
N GLY A 104 26.47 11.31 16.01
CA GLY A 104 27.44 10.35 16.55
C GLY A 104 27.31 9.00 15.84
N ASP A 105 27.14 7.93 16.62
CA ASP A 105 26.99 6.56 16.09
C ASP A 105 25.52 6.14 15.85
N ALA A 106 24.58 7.08 15.92
CA ALA A 106 23.19 6.76 15.81
C ALA A 106 22.50 7.49 14.65
N THR A 107 21.65 6.80 13.91
CA THR A 107 20.70 7.43 12.99
C THR A 107 19.46 7.87 13.75
N ARG A 108 19.09 9.15 13.63
CA ARG A 108 17.94 9.73 14.31
C ARG A 108 16.93 10.28 13.29
N PRO A 109 15.62 10.00 13.45
CA PRO A 109 14.59 10.69 12.70
C PRO A 109 14.45 12.12 13.22
N VAL A 110 14.79 13.10 12.38
CA VAL A 110 14.77 14.54 12.72
C VAL A 110 13.56 15.24 12.17
N LEU A 111 12.92 14.66 11.15
CA LEU A 111 11.69 15.17 10.56
C LEU A 111 10.66 14.05 10.48
N ARG A 112 9.45 14.31 10.98
CA ARG A 112 8.29 13.45 10.88
C ARG A 112 7.06 14.34 10.75
N ARG A 113 6.67 14.66 9.53
CA ARG A 113 5.51 15.47 9.24
C ARG A 113 4.55 14.64 8.38
N HIS A 114 3.28 14.73 8.68
CA HIS A 114 2.25 14.07 7.90
C HIS A 114 0.95 14.86 7.90
N SER A 115 0.20 14.75 6.82
CA SER A 115 -1.18 15.19 6.72
C SER A 115 -2.04 14.06 6.14
N GLY A 116 -3.35 14.16 6.30
CA GLY A 116 -4.26 13.10 5.86
C GLY A 116 -4.03 11.78 6.59
N PRO A 117 -4.25 10.62 5.96
CA PRO A 117 -4.23 9.31 6.62
C PRO A 117 -2.84 8.66 6.74
N LEU A 118 -1.82 9.10 6.01
CA LEU A 118 -0.47 8.51 6.13
C LEU A 118 0.12 8.76 7.52
N ARG A 119 0.76 7.75 8.08
CA ARG A 119 1.41 7.78 9.40
C ARG A 119 2.72 7.01 9.36
N VAL A 120 3.58 7.27 10.34
CA VAL A 120 4.74 6.44 10.64
C VAL A 120 4.66 6.04 12.12
N GLN A 121 4.97 4.78 12.42
CA GLN A 121 5.02 4.29 13.80
C GLN A 121 6.25 4.85 14.54
N LYS A 122 6.39 4.52 15.82
CA LYS A 122 7.62 4.81 16.57
C LYS A 122 8.79 4.08 15.91
N HIS A 123 9.90 4.78 15.73
CA HIS A 123 11.12 4.19 15.20
C HIS A 123 11.69 3.10 16.15
N LEU A 124 12.30 2.10 15.56
CA LEU A 124 12.90 0.96 16.25
C LEU A 124 14.38 0.84 15.87
N TYR A 125 15.16 0.14 16.70
CA TYR A 125 16.57 -0.12 16.50
C TYR A 125 16.92 -1.59 16.78
N PRO A 126 16.33 -2.54 16.04
CA PRO A 126 16.57 -3.97 16.29
C PRO A 126 18.02 -4.40 16.03
N GLU A 127 18.75 -3.62 15.24
CA GLU A 127 20.12 -3.87 14.84
C GLU A 127 21.15 -2.94 15.51
N GLY A 128 20.74 -2.22 16.55
CA GLY A 128 21.54 -1.17 17.17
C GLY A 128 21.23 0.21 16.61
N SER A 129 21.73 1.25 17.28
CA SER A 129 21.36 2.66 17.03
C SER A 129 21.73 3.19 15.64
N GLU A 130 22.57 2.51 14.91
CA GLU A 130 23.01 2.93 13.57
C GLU A 130 21.89 2.79 12.54
N VAL A 131 21.07 1.72 12.62
CA VAL A 131 20.00 1.43 11.67
C VAL A 131 18.66 1.80 12.27
N CYS A 132 18.06 2.89 11.77
CA CYS A 132 16.76 3.35 12.18
C CYS A 132 15.67 2.65 11.37
N GLN A 133 14.90 1.78 12.00
CA GLN A 133 13.78 1.10 11.36
C GLN A 133 12.47 1.86 11.60
N HIS A 134 11.71 2.12 10.53
CA HIS A 134 10.38 2.72 10.59
C HIS A 134 9.34 1.91 9.80
N ILE A 135 8.11 1.92 10.31
CA ILE A 135 6.96 1.27 9.68
C ILE A 135 5.99 2.35 9.24
N ILE A 136 5.78 2.47 7.92
CA ILE A 136 4.83 3.40 7.32
C ILE A 136 3.47 2.74 7.28
N VAL A 137 2.44 3.45 7.74
CA VAL A 137 1.07 2.94 7.86
C VAL A 137 0.10 3.84 7.10
N HIS A 138 -0.79 3.23 6.35
CA HIS A 138 -1.95 3.87 5.74
C HIS A 138 -3.23 3.29 6.37
N PRO A 139 -3.73 3.86 7.49
CA PRO A 139 -4.83 3.29 8.27
C PRO A 139 -6.12 2.97 7.51
N PRO A 140 -6.51 3.69 6.44
CA PRO A 140 -7.68 3.31 5.65
C PRO A 140 -7.60 1.92 5.02
N GLY A 141 -6.39 1.33 4.95
CA GLY A 141 -6.18 -0.02 4.45
C GLY A 141 -6.30 -0.19 2.94
N GLY A 142 -6.62 0.87 2.22
CA GLY A 142 -6.67 0.87 0.76
C GLY A 142 -6.77 2.28 0.18
N ILE A 143 -6.54 2.37 -1.12
CA ILE A 143 -6.46 3.59 -1.92
C ILE A 143 -7.60 3.52 -2.92
N ALA A 144 -8.45 4.55 -2.95
CA ALA A 144 -9.61 4.63 -3.82
C ALA A 144 -9.42 5.72 -4.89
N GLY A 145 -10.25 5.72 -5.91
CA GLY A 145 -10.15 6.71 -6.98
C GLY A 145 -10.25 8.14 -6.47
N GLY A 146 -9.35 8.99 -6.96
CA GLY A 146 -9.17 10.38 -6.52
C GLY A 146 -8.21 10.55 -5.34
N ASP A 147 -7.83 9.49 -4.65
CA ASP A 147 -6.84 9.55 -3.57
C ASP A 147 -5.45 9.89 -4.12
N ARG A 148 -4.71 10.68 -3.34
CA ARG A 148 -3.31 11.02 -3.63
C ARG A 148 -2.46 10.82 -2.38
N LEU A 149 -1.37 10.07 -2.53
CA LEU A 149 -0.38 9.81 -1.50
C LEU A 149 0.97 10.37 -1.94
N ASP A 150 1.46 11.38 -1.26
CA ASP A 150 2.77 11.99 -1.49
C ASP A 150 3.71 11.59 -0.33
N ILE A 151 4.77 10.85 -0.63
CA ILE A 151 5.75 10.36 0.35
C ILE A 151 7.13 10.89 -0.01
N SER A 152 7.75 11.59 0.92
CA SER A 152 9.10 12.12 0.78
C SER A 152 10.00 11.63 1.91
N VAL A 153 11.16 11.08 1.56
CA VAL A 153 12.15 10.57 2.53
C VAL A 153 13.51 11.13 2.19
N THR A 154 14.16 11.75 3.17
CA THR A 154 15.52 12.29 3.02
C THR A 154 16.45 11.70 4.09
N LEU A 155 17.55 11.13 3.64
CA LEU A 155 18.63 10.67 4.51
C LEU A 155 19.83 11.62 4.39
N GLY A 156 20.17 12.29 5.48
CA GLY A 156 21.41 13.07 5.57
C GLY A 156 22.64 12.18 5.55
N PRO A 157 23.86 12.79 5.39
CA PRO A 157 25.11 12.04 5.24
C PRO A 157 25.32 10.99 6.35
N GLY A 158 25.69 9.79 5.95
CA GLY A 158 26.00 8.67 6.86
C GLY A 158 24.81 8.08 7.63
N ALA A 159 23.59 8.56 7.41
CA ALA A 159 22.39 7.99 8.03
C ALA A 159 22.00 6.64 7.40
N TRP A 160 21.44 5.74 8.20
CA TRP A 160 20.92 4.47 7.72
C TRP A 160 19.47 4.27 8.17
N ALA A 161 18.55 4.20 7.22
CA ALA A 161 17.15 3.94 7.51
C ALA A 161 16.64 2.71 6.74
N GLN A 162 15.87 1.86 7.44
CA GLN A 162 15.11 0.76 6.87
C GLN A 162 13.62 1.07 7.00
N LEU A 163 12.93 1.16 5.88
CA LEU A 163 11.52 1.55 5.80
C LEU A 163 10.69 0.42 5.21
N THR A 164 9.59 0.10 5.87
CA THR A 164 8.67 -0.96 5.45
C THR A 164 7.22 -0.58 5.76
N SER A 165 6.28 -1.40 5.33
CA SER A 165 4.86 -1.31 5.68
C SER A 165 4.39 -2.56 6.43
N PRO A 166 3.29 -2.47 7.24
CA PRO A 166 2.81 -3.61 8.01
C PRO A 166 2.03 -4.63 7.17
N GLY A 167 1.54 -4.22 6.01
CA GLY A 167 0.74 -5.04 5.13
C GLY A 167 0.65 -4.45 3.74
N ALA A 168 -0.06 -5.13 2.84
CA ALA A 168 -0.24 -4.76 1.46
C ALA A 168 -0.93 -3.40 1.28
N ALA A 169 -0.45 -2.61 0.31
CA ALA A 169 -1.17 -1.46 -0.22
C ALA A 169 -2.23 -1.95 -1.21
N LYS A 170 -3.51 -1.68 -0.95
CA LYS A 170 -4.62 -2.14 -1.79
C LYS A 170 -5.17 -0.99 -2.60
N TRP A 171 -5.22 -1.15 -3.92
CA TRP A 171 -5.79 -0.19 -4.85
C TRP A 171 -7.17 -0.68 -5.26
N TYR A 172 -8.19 0.01 -4.81
CA TYR A 172 -9.57 -0.42 -5.01
C TYR A 172 -10.11 -0.02 -6.37
N ARG A 173 -11.09 -0.78 -6.85
CA ARG A 173 -11.91 -0.46 -8.02
C ARG A 173 -12.42 0.97 -7.95
N ALA A 174 -12.22 1.75 -9.04
CA ALA A 174 -12.64 3.14 -9.10
C ALA A 174 -12.87 3.63 -10.52
N ALA A 175 -13.73 4.65 -10.65
CA ALA A 175 -13.96 5.33 -11.94
C ALA A 175 -12.89 6.37 -12.26
N SER A 176 -12.16 6.87 -11.27
CA SER A 176 -11.09 7.87 -11.40
C SER A 176 -9.75 7.31 -10.94
N PRO A 177 -8.63 7.82 -11.47
CA PRO A 177 -7.30 7.40 -11.03
C PRO A 177 -7.01 7.80 -9.59
N ALA A 178 -6.17 7.00 -8.95
CA ALA A 178 -5.52 7.31 -7.69
C ALA A 178 -4.01 7.36 -7.90
N PHE A 179 -3.31 8.15 -7.09
CA PHE A 179 -1.92 8.48 -7.31
C PHE A 179 -1.06 8.20 -6.07
N GLN A 180 0.14 7.70 -6.29
CA GLN A 180 1.20 7.68 -5.30
C GLN A 180 2.47 8.26 -5.90
N ASP A 181 2.98 9.33 -5.28
CA ASP A 181 4.28 9.91 -5.61
C ASP A 181 5.26 9.65 -4.45
N LEU A 182 6.35 8.92 -4.74
CA LEU A 182 7.41 8.56 -3.81
C LEU A 182 8.71 9.24 -4.21
N GLN A 183 9.28 10.03 -3.31
CA GLN A 183 10.55 10.71 -3.50
C GLN A 183 11.52 10.28 -2.41
N LEU A 184 12.64 9.68 -2.81
CA LEU A 184 13.69 9.19 -1.92
C LEU A 184 14.98 9.91 -2.24
N ARG A 185 15.56 10.63 -1.27
CA ARG A 185 16.82 11.33 -1.40
C ARG A 185 17.82 10.77 -0.38
N VAL A 186 18.96 10.29 -0.87
CA VAL A 186 19.98 9.63 -0.06
C VAL A 186 21.30 10.33 -0.27
N GLU A 187 21.79 11.02 0.75
CA GLU A 187 23.05 11.76 0.72
C GLU A 187 24.26 10.82 0.81
N ALA A 188 25.45 11.35 0.53
CA ALA A 188 26.69 10.59 0.52
C ALA A 188 26.93 9.85 1.84
N GLY A 189 27.40 8.60 1.76
CA GLY A 189 27.61 7.69 2.89
C GLY A 189 26.35 7.16 3.54
N ALA A 190 25.17 7.64 3.15
CA ALA A 190 23.91 7.16 3.71
C ALA A 190 23.43 5.87 3.03
N THR A 191 22.61 5.11 3.76
CA THR A 191 22.02 3.84 3.30
C THR A 191 20.52 3.85 3.49
N LEU A 192 19.78 3.63 2.43
CA LEU A 192 18.33 3.45 2.46
C LEU A 192 17.94 2.02 2.05
N GLU A 193 17.13 1.38 2.89
CA GLU A 193 16.43 0.16 2.57
C GLU A 193 14.93 0.45 2.50
N TRP A 194 14.36 0.49 1.29
CA TRP A 194 12.94 0.67 1.02
C TRP A 194 12.32 -0.67 0.69
N LEU A 195 11.68 -1.30 1.69
CA LEU A 195 11.28 -2.69 1.67
C LEU A 195 9.78 -2.83 2.05
N PRO A 196 8.83 -2.28 1.27
CA PRO A 196 7.41 -2.36 1.58
C PRO A 196 6.87 -3.77 1.37
N GLN A 197 5.67 -4.02 1.90
CA GLN A 197 4.84 -5.15 1.51
C GLN A 197 4.30 -4.94 0.09
N GLU A 198 3.57 -5.91 -0.43
CA GLU A 198 3.04 -5.90 -1.78
C GLU A 198 2.00 -4.80 -2.06
N THR A 199 1.95 -4.37 -3.30
CA THR A 199 0.91 -3.53 -3.89
C THR A 199 -0.10 -4.43 -4.61
N ILE A 200 -1.35 -4.46 -4.14
CA ILE A 200 -2.43 -5.25 -4.74
C ILE A 200 -3.36 -4.33 -5.52
N VAL A 201 -3.39 -4.48 -6.83
CA VAL A 201 -4.21 -3.68 -7.74
C VAL A 201 -5.45 -4.49 -8.12
N TYR A 202 -6.61 -4.15 -7.56
CA TYR A 202 -7.88 -4.85 -7.82
C TYR A 202 -8.32 -4.64 -9.26
N SER A 203 -9.08 -5.57 -9.81
CA SER A 203 -9.70 -5.37 -11.12
C SER A 203 -10.58 -4.11 -11.12
N ALA A 204 -10.51 -3.35 -12.20
CA ALA A 204 -11.09 -2.03 -12.37
C ALA A 204 -10.51 -0.91 -11.46
N ALA A 205 -9.37 -1.12 -10.81
CA ALA A 205 -8.60 -0.02 -10.22
C ALA A 205 -7.91 0.80 -11.31
N GLN A 206 -7.65 2.08 -11.01
CA GLN A 206 -6.85 2.97 -11.85
C GLN A 206 -5.70 3.48 -10.98
N ALA A 207 -4.56 2.81 -11.06
CA ALA A 207 -3.42 3.03 -10.18
C ALA A 207 -2.26 3.68 -10.94
N GLU A 208 -1.79 4.82 -10.44
CA GLU A 208 -0.63 5.55 -10.97
C GLU A 208 0.41 5.74 -9.87
N LEU A 209 1.59 5.12 -10.05
CA LEU A 209 2.70 5.15 -9.11
C LEU A 209 3.92 5.80 -9.76
N ASN A 210 4.48 6.81 -9.11
CA ASN A 210 5.71 7.47 -9.54
C ASN A 210 6.74 7.38 -8.42
N THR A 211 7.88 6.81 -8.69
CA THR A 211 9.01 6.73 -7.76
C THR A 211 10.22 7.43 -8.36
N ARG A 212 10.81 8.33 -7.58
CA ARG A 212 12.06 9.02 -7.90
C ARG A 212 13.04 8.80 -6.77
N ILE A 213 14.23 8.32 -7.12
CA ILE A 213 15.30 8.05 -6.17
C ILE A 213 16.53 8.86 -6.58
N GLU A 214 17.03 9.68 -5.68
CA GLU A 214 18.23 10.49 -5.87
C GLU A 214 19.30 9.98 -4.91
N LEU A 215 20.39 9.49 -5.46
CA LEU A 215 21.58 9.01 -4.73
C LEU A 215 22.73 9.97 -4.94
N HIS A 216 23.40 10.37 -3.88
CA HIS A 216 24.56 11.25 -3.95
C HIS A 216 25.85 10.51 -3.54
N GLY A 217 26.91 10.70 -4.34
CA GLY A 217 28.20 10.07 -4.10
C GLY A 217 28.11 8.54 -3.94
N ASP A 218 28.59 8.05 -2.80
CA ASP A 218 28.62 6.63 -2.43
C ASP A 218 27.37 6.15 -1.68
N ALA A 219 26.26 6.90 -1.76
CA ALA A 219 24.97 6.50 -1.19
C ALA A 219 24.56 5.09 -1.61
N ARG A 220 24.03 4.32 -0.65
CA ARG A 220 23.65 2.92 -0.84
C ARG A 220 22.14 2.75 -0.79
N LEU A 221 21.62 1.85 -1.63
CA LEU A 221 20.18 1.59 -1.81
C LEU A 221 19.89 0.09 -1.83
N PHE A 222 18.87 -0.32 -1.08
CA PHE A 222 18.03 -1.46 -1.37
C PHE A 222 16.60 -0.98 -1.60
N TYR A 223 16.04 -1.28 -2.73
CA TYR A 223 14.67 -0.96 -3.09
C TYR A 223 13.99 -2.19 -3.66
N TRP A 224 12.79 -2.47 -3.24
CA TRP A 224 11.94 -3.40 -3.98
C TRP A 224 10.51 -2.91 -4.13
N ASP A 225 9.84 -3.46 -5.13
CA ASP A 225 8.42 -3.33 -5.38
C ASP A 225 7.86 -4.70 -5.79
N ILE A 226 6.71 -5.05 -5.21
CA ILE A 226 5.99 -6.30 -5.48
C ILE A 226 4.57 -5.91 -5.87
N VAL A 227 4.16 -6.21 -7.09
CA VAL A 227 2.85 -5.86 -7.61
C VAL A 227 2.04 -7.12 -7.91
N ALA A 228 0.84 -7.20 -7.34
CA ALA A 228 -0.14 -8.22 -7.63
C ALA A 228 -1.31 -7.60 -8.41
N LEU A 229 -1.59 -8.06 -9.62
CA LEU A 229 -2.69 -7.63 -10.46
C LEU A 229 -3.89 -8.55 -10.27
N GLY A 230 -5.00 -7.98 -9.80
CA GLY A 230 -6.16 -8.76 -9.36
C GLY A 230 -5.97 -9.34 -7.96
N ARG A 231 -6.80 -10.31 -7.63
CA ARG A 231 -6.76 -11.07 -6.36
C ARG A 231 -6.86 -12.56 -6.65
N PRO A 232 -5.79 -13.21 -7.12
CA PRO A 232 -5.86 -14.61 -7.56
C PRO A 232 -6.37 -15.56 -6.48
N ALA A 233 -6.03 -15.34 -5.21
CA ALA A 233 -6.56 -16.12 -4.09
C ALA A 233 -8.10 -16.00 -3.90
N ALA A 234 -8.71 -14.95 -4.47
CA ALA A 234 -10.15 -14.73 -4.49
C ALA A 234 -10.77 -15.04 -5.90
N GLY A 235 -9.99 -15.62 -6.80
CA GLY A 235 -10.42 -15.91 -8.17
C GLY A 235 -10.59 -14.67 -9.07
N GLU A 236 -10.07 -13.51 -8.66
CA GLU A 236 -10.17 -12.28 -9.43
C GLU A 236 -8.91 -12.06 -10.28
N ARG A 237 -9.09 -12.00 -11.60
CA ARG A 237 -8.06 -11.55 -12.54
C ARG A 237 -8.15 -10.04 -12.73
N PHE A 238 -7.09 -9.45 -13.28
CA PHE A 238 -7.06 -8.04 -13.67
C PHE A 238 -7.67 -7.85 -15.06
N ASP A 239 -9.00 -7.97 -15.14
CA ASP A 239 -9.75 -7.94 -16.40
C ASP A 239 -10.19 -6.53 -16.81
N ALA A 240 -10.08 -5.56 -15.94
CA ALA A 240 -10.39 -4.16 -16.18
C ALA A 240 -9.49 -3.25 -15.36
N GLY A 241 -9.44 -1.96 -15.74
CA GLY A 241 -8.67 -0.96 -15.02
C GLY A 241 -7.32 -0.65 -15.67
N HIS A 242 -6.48 0.03 -14.92
CA HIS A 242 -5.20 0.55 -15.40
C HIS A 242 -4.18 0.52 -14.29
N PHE A 243 -3.02 -0.04 -14.57
CA PHE A 243 -1.85 0.05 -13.72
C PHE A 243 -0.74 0.77 -14.49
N GLN A 244 -0.22 1.83 -13.92
CA GLN A 244 0.93 2.54 -14.46
C GLN A 244 1.93 2.79 -13.35
N ALA A 245 3.18 2.39 -13.56
CA ALA A 245 4.27 2.71 -12.66
C ALA A 245 5.46 3.31 -13.42
N ARG A 246 6.16 4.20 -12.75
CA ARG A 246 7.42 4.76 -13.20
C ARG A 246 8.42 4.74 -12.06
N LEU A 247 9.64 4.31 -12.35
CA LEU A 247 10.77 4.34 -11.43
C LEU A 247 11.97 5.00 -12.13
N ASP A 248 12.43 6.11 -11.57
CA ASP A 248 13.66 6.78 -11.98
C ASP A 248 14.66 6.74 -10.83
N ILE A 249 15.87 6.24 -11.08
CA ILE A 249 16.99 6.34 -10.13
C ILE A 249 18.09 7.19 -10.76
N ARG A 250 18.51 8.21 -10.05
CA ARG A 250 19.62 9.07 -10.43
C ARG A 250 20.75 8.94 -9.42
N ARG A 251 21.99 9.02 -9.91
CA ARG A 251 23.17 9.21 -9.07
C ARG A 251 23.91 10.45 -9.54
N ASP A 252 24.08 11.42 -8.67
CA ASP A 252 24.71 12.71 -8.97
C ASP A 252 24.12 13.32 -10.26
N ASP A 253 22.79 13.47 -10.28
CA ASP A 253 21.97 13.96 -11.40
C ASP A 253 21.95 13.09 -12.65
N ARG A 254 22.82 12.08 -12.77
CA ARG A 254 22.84 11.15 -13.90
C ARG A 254 21.77 10.07 -13.73
N LEU A 255 20.89 9.91 -14.71
CA LEU A 255 19.94 8.82 -14.74
C LEU A 255 20.67 7.48 -14.93
N ILE A 256 20.60 6.59 -13.93
CA ILE A 256 21.23 5.26 -13.92
C ILE A 256 20.23 4.12 -14.08
N TRP A 257 18.94 4.39 -13.80
CA TRP A 257 17.83 3.46 -14.02
C TRP A 257 16.57 4.20 -14.42
N HIS A 258 15.88 3.68 -15.42
CA HIS A 258 14.56 4.15 -15.85
C HIS A 258 13.67 2.97 -16.18
N GLU A 259 12.54 2.90 -15.51
CA GLU A 259 11.54 1.88 -15.77
C GLU A 259 10.15 2.51 -15.92
N ARG A 260 9.39 2.01 -16.88
CA ARG A 260 7.98 2.32 -17.05
C ARG A 260 7.20 1.06 -17.28
N GLN A 261 6.15 0.91 -16.51
CA GLN A 261 5.19 -0.17 -16.63
C GLN A 261 3.83 0.44 -16.96
N ARG A 262 3.14 -0.15 -17.91
CA ARG A 262 1.79 0.24 -18.28
C ARG A 262 1.03 -1.01 -18.68
N ILE A 263 0.04 -1.37 -17.89
CA ILE A 263 -0.76 -2.58 -18.06
C ILE A 263 -2.23 -2.20 -17.95
N ALA A 264 -3.00 -2.47 -19.00
CA ALA A 264 -4.45 -2.34 -18.97
C ALA A 264 -5.10 -3.66 -18.53
N GLY A 265 -6.30 -3.59 -18.00
CA GLY A 265 -7.08 -4.80 -17.74
C GLY A 265 -7.37 -5.56 -19.03
N ALA A 266 -7.30 -6.89 -18.98
CA ALA A 266 -7.38 -7.79 -20.11
C ALA A 266 -6.36 -7.53 -21.24
N ASP A 267 -5.24 -6.86 -20.92
CA ASP A 267 -4.14 -6.66 -21.88
C ASP A 267 -3.54 -8.02 -22.29
N ALA A 268 -3.18 -8.15 -23.57
CA ALA A 268 -2.50 -9.34 -24.07
C ALA A 268 -1.17 -9.64 -23.37
N LEU A 269 -0.51 -8.63 -22.78
CA LEU A 269 0.71 -8.80 -21.98
C LEU A 269 0.49 -9.68 -20.75
N LEU A 270 -0.73 -9.76 -20.21
CA LEU A 270 -1.03 -10.57 -19.03
C LEU A 270 -0.78 -12.06 -19.28
N ASP A 271 -1.12 -12.53 -20.48
CA ASP A 271 -1.00 -13.95 -20.84
C ASP A 271 0.20 -14.23 -21.78
N SER A 272 0.86 -13.19 -22.28
CA SER A 272 1.98 -13.31 -23.22
C SER A 272 3.23 -13.85 -22.52
N PRO A 273 3.97 -14.82 -23.12
CA PRO A 273 5.25 -15.32 -22.60
C PRO A 273 6.35 -14.25 -22.49
N ILE A 274 6.25 -13.18 -23.27
CA ILE A 274 7.16 -12.01 -23.18
C ILE A 274 6.63 -10.94 -22.23
N GLY A 275 5.44 -11.11 -21.69
CA GLY A 275 4.81 -10.28 -20.67
C GLY A 275 4.80 -10.97 -19.31
N LEU A 276 3.60 -11.18 -18.75
CA LEU A 276 3.45 -11.80 -17.44
C LEU A 276 3.26 -13.32 -17.46
N ASP A 277 3.20 -13.93 -18.64
CA ASP A 277 3.11 -15.40 -18.84
C ASP A 277 1.95 -16.03 -18.05
N GLY A 278 0.80 -15.36 -18.01
CA GLY A 278 -0.38 -15.77 -17.24
C GLY A 278 -0.28 -15.59 -15.73
N ARG A 279 0.85 -15.08 -15.23
CA ARG A 279 1.05 -14.85 -13.78
C ARG A 279 0.50 -13.49 -13.36
N SER A 280 0.01 -13.44 -12.15
CA SER A 280 -0.61 -12.21 -11.62
C SER A 280 0.34 -11.32 -10.83
N VAL A 281 1.54 -11.81 -10.49
CA VAL A 281 2.50 -11.09 -9.65
C VAL A 281 3.81 -10.90 -10.40
N PHE A 282 4.32 -9.69 -10.32
CA PHE A 282 5.69 -9.38 -10.73
C PHE A 282 6.37 -8.55 -9.64
N ALA A 283 7.68 -8.71 -9.53
CA ALA A 283 8.46 -7.97 -8.56
C ALA A 283 9.82 -7.56 -9.11
N THR A 284 10.32 -6.44 -8.60
CA THR A 284 11.64 -5.91 -8.92
C THR A 284 12.36 -5.59 -7.62
N LEU A 285 13.63 -6.04 -7.49
CA LEU A 285 14.57 -5.57 -6.47
C LEU A 285 15.70 -4.84 -7.18
N ILE A 286 16.10 -3.70 -6.64
CA ILE A 286 17.27 -2.94 -7.09
C ILE A 286 18.15 -2.67 -5.88
N ALA A 287 19.42 -3.04 -5.98
CA ALA A 287 20.44 -2.71 -4.99
C ALA A 287 21.59 -1.97 -5.66
N SER A 288 22.17 -1.00 -4.96
CA SER A 288 23.39 -0.32 -5.41
C SER A 288 24.62 -1.12 -5.00
N GLY A 289 25.54 -1.30 -5.91
CA GLY A 289 26.81 -2.00 -5.69
C GLY A 289 27.19 -2.91 -6.84
N GLU A 290 28.20 -3.72 -6.58
CA GLU A 290 28.71 -4.74 -7.50
C GLU A 290 28.96 -6.03 -6.73
N LEU A 291 28.73 -7.17 -7.39
CA LEU A 291 28.96 -8.51 -6.86
C LEU A 291 30.12 -9.14 -7.57
N ASP A 292 30.85 -9.99 -6.90
CA ASP A 292 31.74 -10.93 -7.55
C ASP A 292 30.94 -12.02 -8.29
N ALA A 293 31.63 -12.77 -9.12
CA ALA A 293 30.99 -13.81 -9.96
C ALA A 293 30.38 -14.94 -9.13
N ASP A 294 30.99 -15.30 -8.00
CA ASP A 294 30.54 -16.38 -7.12
C ASP A 294 29.23 -15.99 -6.43
N LEU A 295 29.15 -14.79 -5.85
CA LEU A 295 27.91 -14.32 -5.23
C LEU A 295 26.78 -14.11 -6.24
N LEU A 296 27.11 -13.62 -7.42
CA LEU A 296 26.15 -13.47 -8.51
C LEU A 296 25.52 -14.83 -8.88
N GLU A 297 26.33 -15.89 -8.99
CA GLU A 297 25.85 -17.24 -9.29
C GLU A 297 25.04 -17.82 -8.12
N ARG A 298 25.52 -17.67 -6.89
CA ARG A 298 24.76 -18.08 -5.68
C ARG A 298 23.39 -17.42 -5.61
N CYS A 299 23.26 -16.16 -6.03
CA CYS A 299 21.97 -15.49 -6.11
C CYS A 299 21.04 -16.10 -7.18
N ARG A 300 21.61 -16.53 -8.33
CA ARG A 300 20.85 -17.17 -9.41
C ARG A 300 20.39 -18.58 -9.05
N GLU A 301 21.20 -19.30 -8.29
CA GLU A 301 20.91 -20.66 -7.83
C GLU A 301 19.96 -20.74 -6.64
N LEU A 302 19.48 -19.60 -6.10
CA LEU A 302 18.54 -19.61 -4.98
C LEU A 302 17.30 -20.43 -5.32
N PRO A 303 16.96 -21.45 -4.50
CA PRO A 303 15.73 -22.19 -4.68
C PRO A 303 14.52 -21.27 -4.60
N SER A 304 13.65 -21.30 -5.62
CA SER A 304 12.51 -20.40 -5.65
C SER A 304 11.26 -21.03 -6.26
N ARG A 305 10.11 -20.47 -5.90
CA ARG A 305 8.81 -20.77 -6.53
C ARG A 305 8.41 -19.70 -7.55
N VAL A 306 9.37 -18.89 -7.96
CA VAL A 306 9.15 -17.80 -8.92
C VAL A 306 9.89 -18.10 -10.22
N ARG A 307 9.45 -17.50 -11.30
CA ARG A 307 10.23 -17.37 -12.53
C ARG A 307 10.98 -16.04 -12.43
N GLY A 308 12.23 -16.11 -12.02
CA GLY A 308 13.02 -14.90 -11.78
C GLY A 308 14.48 -15.08 -12.09
N ASP A 309 15.16 -13.95 -12.24
CA ASP A 309 16.60 -13.89 -12.46
C ASP A 309 17.17 -12.58 -11.94
N LEU A 310 18.50 -12.52 -11.87
CA LEU A 310 19.26 -11.39 -11.37
C LEU A 310 20.35 -11.00 -12.40
N THR A 311 20.45 -9.70 -12.64
CA THR A 311 21.41 -9.11 -13.57
C THR A 311 22.21 -8.03 -12.86
N GLN A 312 23.51 -7.98 -13.13
CA GLN A 312 24.37 -6.89 -12.69
C GLN A 312 24.58 -5.89 -13.84
N LEU A 313 24.37 -4.62 -13.52
CA LEU A 313 24.69 -3.47 -14.36
C LEU A 313 25.77 -2.64 -13.66
N PRO A 314 26.45 -1.71 -14.35
CA PRO A 314 27.43 -0.83 -13.67
C PRO A 314 26.83 -0.11 -12.47
N GLY A 315 27.28 -0.48 -11.25
CA GLY A 315 26.85 0.09 -9.98
C GLY A 315 25.43 -0.28 -9.50
N LEU A 316 24.73 -1.19 -10.21
CA LEU A 316 23.39 -1.65 -9.84
C LEU A 316 23.25 -3.18 -10.02
N ILE A 317 22.53 -3.78 -9.10
CA ILE A 317 22.04 -5.14 -9.18
C ILE A 317 20.53 -5.07 -9.32
N VAL A 318 19.99 -5.76 -10.31
CA VAL A 318 18.56 -5.79 -10.62
C VAL A 318 18.08 -7.24 -10.64
N ALA A 319 17.17 -7.57 -9.73
CA ALA A 319 16.49 -8.86 -9.74
C ALA A 319 15.02 -8.67 -10.09
N ARG A 320 14.47 -9.54 -10.92
CA ARG A 320 13.07 -9.52 -11.34
C ARG A 320 12.46 -10.90 -11.31
N CYS A 321 11.21 -10.98 -10.93
CA CYS A 321 10.49 -12.22 -11.01
C CYS A 321 9.01 -12.06 -11.37
N LEU A 322 8.45 -13.17 -11.86
CA LEU A 322 7.03 -13.42 -12.02
C LEU A 322 6.61 -14.53 -11.06
N ALA A 323 5.45 -14.39 -10.44
CA ALA A 323 4.92 -15.38 -9.51
C ALA A 323 3.38 -15.48 -9.61
N ASP A 324 2.84 -16.59 -9.15
CA ASP A 324 1.39 -16.77 -9.02
C ASP A 324 0.86 -16.10 -7.75
N GLU A 325 1.68 -16.00 -6.71
CA GLU A 325 1.35 -15.43 -5.40
C GLU A 325 2.40 -14.42 -4.94
N ALA A 326 1.97 -13.31 -4.35
CA ALA A 326 2.87 -12.28 -3.81
C ALA A 326 3.79 -12.83 -2.70
N LEU A 327 3.32 -13.82 -1.93
CA LEU A 327 4.12 -14.49 -0.91
C LEU A 327 5.39 -15.13 -1.49
N HIS A 328 5.30 -15.77 -2.66
CA HIS A 328 6.44 -16.41 -3.31
C HIS A 328 7.45 -15.37 -3.82
N ALA A 329 6.96 -14.29 -4.45
CA ALA A 329 7.82 -13.18 -4.88
C ALA A 329 8.54 -12.55 -3.69
N ARG A 330 7.80 -12.25 -2.62
CA ARG A 330 8.37 -11.66 -1.39
C ARG A 330 9.40 -12.57 -0.73
N ALA A 331 9.13 -13.88 -0.63
CA ALA A 331 10.09 -14.84 -0.07
C ALA A 331 11.41 -14.82 -0.84
N TRP A 332 11.34 -14.87 -2.16
CA TRP A 332 12.52 -14.82 -3.01
C TRP A 332 13.31 -13.51 -2.88
N LEU A 333 12.62 -12.35 -2.82
CA LEU A 333 13.28 -11.07 -2.60
C LEU A 333 13.94 -10.98 -1.21
N ILE A 334 13.31 -11.56 -0.18
CA ILE A 334 13.90 -11.63 1.16
C ILE A 334 15.16 -12.51 1.16
N ASP A 335 15.14 -13.63 0.45
CA ASP A 335 16.30 -14.53 0.38
C ASP A 335 17.45 -13.89 -0.40
N LEU A 336 17.16 -13.18 -1.50
CA LEU A 336 18.14 -12.34 -2.19
C LEU A 336 18.71 -11.26 -1.27
N TRP A 337 17.84 -10.53 -0.56
CA TRP A 337 18.27 -9.48 0.36
C TRP A 337 19.17 -10.04 1.48
N ARG A 338 18.87 -11.24 2.00
CA ARG A 338 19.71 -11.92 2.98
C ARG A 338 21.11 -12.25 2.47
N LEU A 339 21.22 -12.66 1.21
CA LEU A 339 22.53 -12.92 0.60
C LEU A 339 23.30 -11.63 0.27
N LEU A 340 22.60 -10.64 -0.24
CA LEU A 340 23.21 -9.43 -0.75
C LEU A 340 23.56 -8.40 0.34
N ARG A 341 22.76 -8.33 1.40
CA ARG A 341 22.93 -7.29 2.43
C ARG A 341 24.26 -7.34 3.16
N PRO A 342 24.79 -8.50 3.58
CA PRO A 342 26.12 -8.55 4.21
C PRO A 342 27.21 -8.03 3.31
N GLU A 343 27.20 -8.41 2.06
CA GLU A 343 28.24 -8.03 1.08
C GLU A 343 28.15 -6.56 0.65
N LEU A 344 26.95 -6.09 0.39
CA LEU A 344 26.75 -4.72 -0.10
C LEU A 344 26.71 -3.67 1.02
N LEU A 345 26.22 -4.04 2.20
CA LEU A 345 26.04 -3.10 3.32
C LEU A 345 26.90 -3.43 4.56
N GLY A 346 27.57 -4.58 4.57
CA GLY A 346 28.43 -4.99 5.68
C GLY A 346 27.68 -5.42 6.95
N ARG A 347 26.41 -5.81 6.82
CA ARG A 347 25.57 -6.26 7.94
C ARG A 347 24.65 -7.40 7.55
N GLU A 348 24.50 -8.36 8.45
CA GLU A 348 23.50 -9.42 8.32
C GLU A 348 22.08 -8.86 8.19
N ALA A 349 21.24 -9.57 7.46
CA ALA A 349 19.86 -9.18 7.25
C ALA A 349 18.99 -9.52 8.47
N VAL A 350 18.41 -8.51 9.11
CA VAL A 350 17.48 -8.66 10.24
C VAL A 350 16.07 -8.31 9.77
N PRO A 351 15.22 -9.30 9.46
CA PRO A 351 13.86 -9.05 8.98
C PRO A 351 13.04 -8.26 10.00
N PRO A 352 12.33 -7.21 9.56
CA PRO A 352 11.41 -6.48 10.43
C PRO A 352 10.39 -7.42 11.08
N ARG A 353 10.21 -7.32 12.39
CA ARG A 353 9.25 -8.16 13.14
C ARG A 353 7.83 -8.08 12.59
N ILE A 354 7.46 -6.93 12.05
CA ILE A 354 6.13 -6.69 11.48
C ILE A 354 5.81 -7.61 10.27
N TRP A 355 6.83 -8.20 9.64
CA TRP A 355 6.61 -9.11 8.51
C TRP A 355 6.06 -10.49 8.94
N SER A 356 6.15 -10.79 10.23
CA SER A 356 5.72 -12.07 10.83
C SER A 356 4.43 -11.94 11.66
N THR A 357 3.72 -10.80 11.57
CA THR A 357 2.51 -10.53 12.37
C THR A 357 1.23 -10.53 11.55
#